data_9a7bfd83a45391d917718cf9ee4b7456
#
_entry.id   9a7bfd83a45391d917718cf9ee4b7456
#
_cell.length_a   1.000
_cell.length_b   1.000
_cell.length_c   1.000
_cell.angle_alpha   90.00
_cell.angle_beta   90.00
_cell.angle_gamma   90.00
#
_symmetry.space_group_name_H-M   'P 1'
#
loop_
_entity.id
_entity.type
_entity.pdbx_description
1 polymer ?
#
loop_
_entity_poly.entity_id
_entity_poly.type
_entity_poly.pdbx_seq_one_letter_code
_entity_poly.pdbx_strand_id
1 'polypeptide(L)'
;MQLTPREFDKLLIYMLAEVALKRKAKGIKLNYPEAVAIISATALDGARAGKTIEEVTKEARAALTKSDVMDGVADLVPMVQIEAVFTDGSRLVTVHTPIQ
;
A
#
# COMPACT_ATOMS: atom_id res chain seq x y z
N MET A 1 -16.24 8.14 18.70
CA MET A 1 -16.08 7.95 17.25
C MET A 1 -16.57 6.56 16.87
N GLN A 2 -17.37 6.48 15.85
CA GLN A 2 -17.90 5.19 15.39
C GLN A 2 -17.41 4.94 13.97
N LEU A 3 -16.63 3.88 13.81
CA LEU A 3 -16.09 3.47 12.53
C LEU A 3 -16.71 2.14 12.11
N THR A 4 -17.00 1.99 10.83
CA THR A 4 -17.37 0.68 10.28
C THR A 4 -16.16 -0.25 10.34
N PRO A 5 -16.37 -1.60 10.30
CA PRO A 5 -15.25 -2.54 10.23
C PRO A 5 -14.28 -2.25 9.07
N ARG A 6 -14.80 -1.84 7.91
CA ARG A 6 -13.95 -1.47 6.76
C ARG A 6 -13.09 -0.25 7.04
N GLU A 7 -13.67 0.77 7.66
CA GLU A 7 -12.92 1.97 8.02
C GLU A 7 -11.84 1.65 9.05
N PHE A 8 -12.15 0.78 10.00
CA PHE A 8 -11.19 0.34 11.01
C PHE A 8 -10.03 -0.41 10.36
N ASP A 9 -10.30 -1.33 9.45
CA ASP A 9 -9.27 -2.07 8.74
C ASP A 9 -8.35 -1.15 7.93
N LYS A 10 -8.92 -0.16 7.24
CA LYS A 10 -8.13 0.83 6.49
C LYS A 10 -7.27 1.67 7.42
N LEU A 11 -7.80 2.03 8.60
CA LEU A 11 -7.04 2.78 9.60
C LEU A 11 -5.83 1.98 10.06
N LEU A 12 -5.97 0.68 10.27
CA LEU A 12 -4.85 -0.19 10.65
C LEU A 12 -3.79 -0.25 9.55
N ILE A 13 -4.20 -0.30 8.29
CA ILE A 13 -3.26 -0.24 7.16
C ILE A 13 -2.47 1.06 7.20
N TYR A 14 -3.12 2.20 7.40
CA TYR A 14 -2.45 3.49 7.51
C TYR A 14 -1.47 3.54 8.68
N MET A 15 -1.89 3.03 9.84
CA MET A 15 -1.02 3.01 11.03
C MET A 15 0.24 2.17 10.79
N LEU A 16 0.08 0.98 10.21
CA LEU A 16 1.22 0.13 9.91
C LEU A 16 2.11 0.76 8.84
N ALA A 17 1.52 1.41 7.82
CA ALA A 17 2.28 2.10 6.80
C ALA A 17 3.12 3.24 7.39
N GLU A 18 2.58 4.01 8.34
CA GLU A 18 3.32 5.08 9.00
C GLU A 18 4.51 4.54 9.79
N VAL A 19 4.33 3.44 10.52
CA VAL A 19 5.41 2.78 11.24
C VAL A 19 6.47 2.28 10.24
N ALA A 20 6.03 1.66 9.16
CA ALA A 20 6.93 1.12 8.14
C ALA A 20 7.73 2.22 7.44
N LEU A 21 7.11 3.36 7.13
CA LEU A 21 7.80 4.50 6.52
C LEU A 21 8.89 5.06 7.44
N LYS A 22 8.62 5.12 8.74
CA LYS A 22 9.64 5.55 9.71
C LYS A 22 10.83 4.60 9.75
N ARG A 23 10.57 3.29 9.69
CA ARG A 23 11.62 2.27 9.64
C ARG A 23 12.43 2.36 8.35
N LYS A 24 11.74 2.53 7.21
CA LYS A 24 12.39 2.71 5.92
C LYS A 24 13.32 3.92 5.93
N ALA A 25 12.88 5.04 6.51
CA ALA A 25 13.68 6.25 6.61
C ALA A 25 14.95 6.04 7.44
N LYS A 26 14.96 5.09 8.36
CA LYS A 26 16.11 4.72 9.17
C LYS A 26 17.01 3.66 8.52
N GLY A 27 16.69 3.25 7.30
CA GLY A 27 17.44 2.20 6.59
C GLY A 27 17.12 0.79 7.06
N ILE A 28 16.05 0.60 7.83
CA ILE A 28 15.63 -0.73 8.29
C ILE A 28 14.88 -1.42 7.15
N LYS A 29 15.27 -2.64 6.83
CA LYS A 29 14.61 -3.43 5.80
C LYS A 29 13.21 -3.84 6.26
N LEU A 30 12.24 -3.68 5.37
CA LEU A 30 10.84 -3.92 5.69
C LEU A 30 10.48 -5.39 5.57
N ASN A 31 9.59 -5.86 6.46
CA ASN A 31 9.03 -7.21 6.37
C ASN A 31 7.79 -7.22 5.46
N TYR A 32 7.20 -8.41 5.31
CA TYR A 32 6.04 -8.63 4.44
C TYR A 32 4.85 -7.69 4.77
N PRO A 33 4.31 -7.68 6.01
CA PRO A 33 3.15 -6.82 6.29
C PRO A 33 3.46 -5.33 6.18
N GLU A 34 4.68 -4.91 6.52
CA GLU A 34 5.09 -3.52 6.38
C GLU A 34 5.11 -3.09 4.91
N ALA A 35 5.64 -3.93 4.03
CA ALA A 35 5.67 -3.66 2.60
C ALA A 35 4.27 -3.57 2.01
N VAL A 36 3.41 -4.52 2.33
CA VAL A 36 2.02 -4.53 1.86
C VAL A 36 1.27 -3.29 2.34
N ALA A 37 1.50 -2.88 3.59
CA ALA A 37 0.84 -1.69 4.14
C ALA A 37 1.22 -0.41 3.38
N ILE A 38 2.49 -0.22 3.05
CA ILE A 38 2.95 0.96 2.29
C ILE A 38 2.32 0.98 0.90
N ILE A 39 2.33 -0.14 0.20
CA ILE A 39 1.75 -0.25 -1.14
C ILE A 39 0.25 0.05 -1.09
N SER A 40 -0.45 -0.55 -0.13
CA SER A 40 -1.90 -0.35 0.05
C SER A 40 -2.24 1.09 0.40
N ALA A 41 -1.50 1.71 1.32
CA ALA A 41 -1.72 3.10 1.71
C ALA A 41 -1.48 4.05 0.55
N THR A 42 -0.47 3.79 -0.27
CA THR A 42 -0.20 4.58 -1.48
C THR A 42 -1.42 4.56 -2.41
N ALA A 43 -2.02 3.39 -2.62
CA ALA A 43 -3.21 3.26 -3.45
C ALA A 43 -4.41 3.98 -2.84
N LEU A 44 -4.64 3.83 -1.54
CA LEU A 44 -5.74 4.49 -0.84
C LEU A 44 -5.64 6.01 -0.93
N ASP A 45 -4.45 6.56 -0.70
CA ASP A 45 -4.21 8.00 -0.74
C ASP A 45 -4.36 8.55 -2.16
N GLY A 46 -3.87 7.84 -3.15
CA GLY A 46 -4.02 8.25 -4.54
C GLY A 46 -5.48 8.34 -4.97
N ALA A 47 -6.28 7.34 -4.59
CA ALA A 47 -7.71 7.35 -4.86
C ALA A 47 -8.40 8.53 -4.15
N ARG A 48 -8.07 8.77 -2.89
CA ARG A 48 -8.63 9.86 -2.09
C ARG A 48 -8.24 11.22 -2.66
N ALA A 49 -7.07 11.33 -3.27
CA ALA A 49 -6.60 12.56 -3.91
C ALA A 49 -7.24 12.83 -5.28
N GLY A 50 -8.11 11.95 -5.76
CA GLY A 50 -8.82 12.12 -7.02
C GLY A 50 -8.09 11.59 -8.24
N LYS A 51 -7.04 10.80 -8.07
CA LYS A 51 -6.28 10.22 -9.18
C LYS A 51 -7.06 9.08 -9.84
N THR A 52 -6.70 8.78 -11.08
CA THR A 52 -7.29 7.65 -11.81
C THR A 52 -6.73 6.33 -11.29
N ILE A 53 -7.42 5.23 -11.58
CA ILE A 53 -6.95 3.90 -11.19
C ILE A 53 -5.60 3.56 -11.83
N GLU A 54 -5.37 4.01 -13.06
CA GLU A 54 -4.10 3.83 -13.77
C GLU A 54 -2.96 4.55 -13.06
N GLU A 55 -3.17 5.81 -12.66
CA GLU A 55 -2.18 6.60 -11.92
C GLU A 55 -1.88 5.97 -10.57
N VAL A 56 -2.92 5.55 -9.86
CA VAL A 56 -2.81 4.93 -8.54
C VAL A 56 -2.02 3.62 -8.61
N THR A 57 -2.33 2.78 -9.59
CA THR A 57 -1.64 1.50 -9.79
C THR A 57 -0.15 1.72 -10.08
N LYS A 58 0.16 2.70 -10.92
CA LYS A 58 1.54 3.05 -11.25
C LYS A 58 2.30 3.55 -10.03
N GLU A 59 1.71 4.43 -9.24
CA GLU A 59 2.34 4.94 -8.02
C GLU A 59 2.57 3.83 -6.99
N ALA A 60 1.59 2.95 -6.82
CA ALA A 60 1.71 1.83 -5.89
C ALA A 60 2.85 0.89 -6.28
N ARG A 61 3.05 0.65 -7.60
CA ARG A 61 4.16 -0.17 -8.09
C ARG A 61 5.52 0.50 -7.95
N ALA A 62 5.55 1.80 -7.78
CA ALA A 62 6.78 2.57 -7.61
C ALA A 62 7.10 2.86 -6.13
N ALA A 63 6.25 2.44 -5.20
CA ALA A 63 6.38 2.80 -3.79
C ALA A 63 7.60 2.17 -3.12
N LEU A 64 7.94 0.93 -3.49
CA LEU A 64 9.05 0.19 -2.90
C LEU A 64 9.88 -0.50 -3.97
N THR A 65 11.17 -0.65 -3.67
CA THR A 65 12.09 -1.47 -4.48
C THR A 65 12.57 -2.66 -3.64
N LYS A 66 13.23 -3.62 -4.28
CA LYS A 66 13.79 -4.79 -3.59
C LYS A 66 14.78 -4.41 -2.50
N SER A 67 15.47 -3.27 -2.66
CA SER A 67 16.42 -2.81 -1.66
C SER A 67 15.77 -2.28 -0.38
N ASP A 68 14.48 -2.01 -0.42
CA ASP A 68 13.73 -1.49 0.75
C ASP A 68 13.24 -2.61 1.66
N VAL A 69 13.26 -3.86 1.21
CA VAL A 69 12.64 -4.99 1.92
C VAL A 69 13.67 -6.06 2.28
N MET A 70 13.31 -6.89 3.24
CA MET A 70 14.13 -8.05 3.62
C MET A 70 14.23 -9.03 2.46
N ASP A 71 15.29 -9.84 2.45
CA ASP A 71 15.48 -10.88 1.43
C ASP A 71 14.26 -11.79 1.35
N GLY A 72 13.80 -12.05 0.12
CA GLY A 72 12.68 -12.93 -0.14
C GLY A 72 11.30 -12.27 -0.05
N VAL A 73 11.17 -11.08 0.53
CA VAL A 73 9.87 -10.42 0.68
C VAL A 73 9.25 -10.08 -0.68
N ALA A 74 10.04 -9.60 -1.62
CA ALA A 74 9.52 -9.27 -2.96
C ALA A 74 8.83 -10.48 -3.61
N ASP A 75 9.39 -11.68 -3.45
CA ASP A 75 8.83 -12.90 -4.01
C ASP A 75 7.58 -13.38 -3.26
N LEU A 76 7.42 -12.97 -2.00
CA LEU A 76 6.23 -13.30 -1.20
C LEU A 76 5.03 -12.43 -1.55
N VAL A 77 5.24 -11.37 -2.34
CA VAL A 77 4.18 -10.41 -2.71
C VAL A 77 4.00 -10.40 -4.22
N PRO A 78 3.36 -11.44 -4.81
CA PRO A 78 3.14 -11.48 -6.25
C PRO A 78 2.15 -10.42 -6.71
N MET A 79 1.22 -10.04 -5.84
CA MET A 79 0.30 -8.93 -6.09
C MET A 79 -0.26 -8.40 -4.78
N VAL A 80 -0.73 -7.16 -4.82
CA VAL A 80 -1.50 -6.54 -3.74
C VAL A 80 -2.85 -6.14 -4.31
N GLN A 81 -3.92 -6.50 -3.60
CA GLN A 81 -5.28 -6.08 -3.93
C GLN A 81 -5.83 -5.25 -2.79
N ILE A 82 -6.37 -4.09 -3.11
CA ILE A 82 -6.95 -3.19 -2.11
C ILE A 82 -8.18 -2.48 -2.72
N GLU A 83 -9.29 -2.49 -1.98
CA GLU A 83 -10.46 -1.71 -2.36
C GLU A 83 -10.25 -0.26 -1.94
N ALA A 84 -10.33 0.64 -2.91
CA ALA A 84 -10.17 2.07 -2.68
C ALA A 84 -11.37 2.83 -3.23
N VAL A 85 -11.65 3.98 -2.64
CA VAL A 85 -12.76 4.83 -3.06
C VAL A 85 -12.24 5.92 -3.98
N PHE A 86 -12.62 5.81 -5.24
CA PHE A 86 -12.32 6.79 -6.29
C PHE A 86 -13.48 7.79 -6.42
N THR A 87 -13.30 8.80 -7.27
CA THR A 87 -14.35 9.81 -7.50
C THR A 87 -15.63 9.21 -8.06
N ASP A 88 -15.54 8.08 -8.77
CA ASP A 88 -16.68 7.38 -9.37
C ASP A 88 -17.15 6.16 -8.55
N GLY A 89 -16.64 5.97 -7.34
CA GLY A 89 -17.06 4.91 -6.44
C GLY A 89 -15.93 3.97 -6.02
N SER A 90 -16.30 2.92 -5.30
CA SER A 90 -15.35 1.91 -4.82
C SER A 90 -14.87 1.02 -5.96
N ARG A 91 -13.57 0.79 -6.04
CA ARG A 91 -12.96 -0.06 -7.06
C ARG A 91 -11.84 -0.89 -6.44
N LEU A 92 -11.65 -2.10 -6.96
CA LEU A 92 -10.53 -2.95 -6.56
C LEU A 92 -9.30 -2.56 -7.36
N VAL A 93 -8.24 -2.16 -6.64
CA VAL A 93 -6.93 -1.90 -7.24
C VAL A 93 -6.11 -3.17 -7.13
N THR A 94 -5.60 -3.66 -8.25
CA THR A 94 -4.72 -4.83 -8.29
C THR A 94 -3.35 -4.39 -8.79
N VAL A 95 -2.34 -4.55 -7.94
CA VAL A 95 -0.96 -4.17 -8.26
C VAL A 95 -0.16 -5.46 -8.41
N HIS A 96 0.18 -5.81 -9.66
CA HIS A 96 0.97 -7.01 -9.96
C HIS A 96 2.45 -6.73 -9.80
N THR A 97 3.18 -7.67 -9.22
CA THR A 97 4.63 -7.60 -9.01
C THR A 97 5.04 -6.23 -8.44
N PRO A 98 4.51 -5.87 -7.26
CA PRO A 98 4.61 -4.48 -6.79
C PRO A 98 6.01 -4.07 -6.31
N ILE A 99 6.89 -5.02 -6.02
CA ILE A 99 8.24 -4.75 -5.52
C ILE A 99 9.28 -5.21 -6.55
N GLN A 100 9.91 -4.26 -7.20
CA GLN A 100 10.86 -4.53 -8.29
C GLN A 100 12.27 -4.07 -8.00
#